data_9c5d719515a49cd408e33bd425172a50
#
_entry.id   9c5d719515a49cd408e33bd425172a50
#
_cell.length_a   1.000
_cell.length_b   1.000
_cell.length_c   1.000
_cell.angle_alpha   90.00
_cell.angle_beta   90.00
_cell.angle_gamma   90.00
#
_symmetry.space_group_name_H-M   'P 1'
#
loop_
_entity.id
_entity.type
_entity.pdbx_description
1 polymer ?
#
loop_
_entity_poly.entity_id
_entity_poly.type
_entity_poly.pdbx_seq_one_letter_code
_entity_poly.pdbx_strand_id
1 'polypeptide(L)'
;LYAFTDCEVSISPNACVIRDEKPHFMGVSEILRRSADHTRALLGQELEIRLHELNEAWHAASLERIFIENKLYQLIEGCKSREEAYAAVDKGLEPFKKRLRREVTLSDVQRLTELKFIRISRYDSDKADNEIRQIEEDIKATQYDLDHLTEYAVAYYERIRDKYGKGKERRTELREFDNIEA
;
A
#
# COMPACT_ATOMS: atom_id res chain seq x y z
N LEU A 1 37.52 13.00 42.89
CA LEU A 1 36.34 13.42 42.15
C LEU A 1 35.30 12.31 42.13
N TYR A 2 35.63 11.09 41.65
CA TYR A 2 34.66 9.97 41.51
C TYR A 2 34.02 9.51 42.82
N ALA A 3 34.70 9.69 43.98
CA ALA A 3 34.18 9.27 45.25
C ALA A 3 33.23 10.27 45.95
N PHE A 4 33.24 11.56 45.54
CA PHE A 4 32.54 12.63 46.22
C PHE A 4 31.67 13.50 45.30
N THR A 5 31.53 13.13 44.05
CA THR A 5 30.69 13.85 43.08
C THR A 5 29.87 12.89 42.24
N ASP A 6 28.77 13.33 41.68
CA ASP A 6 27.88 12.58 40.76
C ASP A 6 28.41 12.57 39.31
N CYS A 7 29.74 12.51 39.12
CA CYS A 7 30.35 12.48 37.80
C CYS A 7 30.27 11.08 37.14
N GLU A 8 29.93 10.06 37.91
CA GLU A 8 29.73 8.70 37.44
C GLU A 8 28.34 8.20 37.87
N VAL A 9 27.51 7.78 36.90
CA VAL A 9 26.19 7.22 37.15
C VAL A 9 26.07 5.88 36.48
N SER A 10 25.70 4.87 37.27
CA SER A 10 25.41 3.52 36.71
C SER A 10 24.00 3.49 36.16
N ILE A 11 23.88 3.12 34.88
CA ILE A 11 22.58 2.97 34.20
C ILE A 11 22.38 1.50 33.88
N SER A 12 21.34 0.91 34.47
CA SER A 12 20.93 -0.49 34.21
C SER A 12 19.58 -0.49 33.46
N PRO A 13 19.59 -0.42 32.13
CA PRO A 13 18.37 -0.37 31.37
C PRO A 13 17.62 -1.71 31.46
N ASN A 14 16.38 -1.67 31.93
CA ASN A 14 15.48 -2.81 31.96
C ASN A 14 14.26 -2.48 31.11
N ALA A 15 14.28 -2.91 29.86
CA ALA A 15 13.24 -2.59 28.91
C ALA A 15 12.11 -3.63 28.97
N CYS A 16 10.90 -3.16 29.31
CA CYS A 16 9.67 -3.95 29.26
C CYS A 16 8.83 -3.48 28.07
N VAL A 17 8.47 -4.39 27.19
CA VAL A 17 7.58 -4.14 26.04
C VAL A 17 6.31 -4.96 26.17
N ILE A 18 5.19 -4.43 25.69
CA ILE A 18 3.94 -5.17 25.62
C ILE A 18 3.88 -5.88 24.26
N ARG A 19 3.69 -7.19 24.31
CA ARG A 19 3.50 -8.03 23.14
C ARG A 19 2.39 -9.04 23.41
N ASP A 20 1.50 -9.21 22.44
CA ASP A 20 0.37 -10.13 22.56
C ASP A 20 -0.37 -9.93 23.90
N GLU A 21 -0.59 -8.66 24.27
CA GLU A 21 -1.23 -8.21 25.51
C GLU A 21 -0.48 -8.59 26.80
N LYS A 22 0.77 -9.06 26.70
CA LYS A 22 1.60 -9.48 27.83
C LYS A 22 2.90 -8.68 27.89
N PRO A 23 3.40 -8.39 29.13
CA PRO A 23 4.69 -7.74 29.30
C PRO A 23 5.83 -8.73 29.03
N HIS A 24 6.82 -8.27 28.27
CA HIS A 24 8.06 -9.00 27.98
C HIS A 24 9.26 -8.14 28.29
N PHE A 25 10.20 -8.70 29.05
CA PHE A 25 11.49 -8.08 29.31
C PHE A 25 12.51 -8.58 28.29
N MET A 26 13.13 -7.64 27.57
CA MET A 26 14.09 -8.01 26.53
C MET A 26 15.15 -6.93 26.34
N GLY A 27 16.29 -7.34 25.77
CA GLY A 27 17.38 -6.43 25.49
C GLY A 27 17.08 -5.48 24.32
N VAL A 28 17.77 -4.35 24.28
CA VAL A 28 17.60 -3.30 23.25
C VAL A 28 17.76 -3.84 21.83
N SER A 29 18.78 -4.69 21.61
CA SER A 29 19.01 -5.29 20.29
C SER A 29 17.85 -6.19 19.82
N GLU A 30 17.20 -6.89 20.73
CA GLU A 30 16.05 -7.72 20.42
C GLU A 30 14.82 -6.85 20.09
N ILE A 31 14.60 -5.77 20.86
CA ILE A 31 13.54 -4.80 20.60
C ILE A 31 13.70 -4.19 19.20
N LEU A 32 14.91 -3.76 18.84
CA LEU A 32 15.19 -3.17 17.52
C LEU A 32 14.97 -4.17 16.39
N ARG A 33 15.43 -5.43 16.54
CA ARG A 33 15.21 -6.47 15.54
C ARG A 33 13.72 -6.72 15.33
N ARG A 34 12.98 -6.89 16.42
CA ARG A 34 11.52 -7.12 16.37
C ARG A 34 10.76 -5.94 15.77
N SER A 35 11.18 -4.71 16.10
CA SER A 35 10.61 -3.50 15.51
C SER A 35 10.85 -3.44 14.00
N ALA A 36 12.04 -3.79 13.53
CA ALA A 36 12.36 -3.85 12.12
C ALA A 36 11.55 -4.93 11.39
N ASP A 37 11.45 -6.14 11.96
CA ASP A 37 10.66 -7.24 11.40
C ASP A 37 9.18 -6.89 11.33
N HIS A 38 8.64 -6.25 12.37
CA HIS A 38 7.25 -5.79 12.40
C HIS A 38 6.99 -4.70 11.35
N THR A 39 7.89 -3.72 11.23
CA THR A 39 7.79 -2.67 10.21
C THR A 39 7.81 -3.28 8.81
N ARG A 40 8.72 -4.23 8.54
CA ARG A 40 8.76 -4.94 7.26
C ARG A 40 7.45 -5.66 6.97
N ALA A 41 6.86 -6.33 7.96
CA ALA A 41 5.56 -7.00 7.79
C ALA A 41 4.43 -6.01 7.49
N LEU A 42 4.39 -4.87 8.18
CA LEU A 42 3.40 -3.81 7.93
C LEU A 42 3.55 -3.20 6.53
N LEU A 43 4.78 -2.95 6.08
CA LEU A 43 5.04 -2.46 4.72
C LEU A 43 4.58 -3.47 3.66
N GLY A 44 4.72 -4.78 3.92
CA GLY A 44 4.18 -5.82 3.04
C GLY A 44 2.66 -5.75 2.95
N GLN A 45 1.97 -5.66 4.08
CA GLN A 45 0.51 -5.52 4.10
C GLN A 45 0.03 -4.23 3.40
N GLU A 46 0.74 -3.12 3.57
CA GLU A 46 0.45 -1.85 2.88
C GLU A 46 0.55 -2.01 1.36
N LEU A 47 1.61 -2.67 0.88
CA LEU A 47 1.79 -2.97 -0.55
C LEU A 47 0.73 -3.92 -1.09
N GLU A 48 0.31 -4.94 -0.34
CA GLU A 48 -0.79 -5.84 -0.71
C GLU A 48 -2.12 -5.10 -0.86
N ILE A 49 -2.44 -4.23 0.09
CA ILE A 49 -3.64 -3.38 0.02
C ILE A 49 -3.57 -2.47 -1.21
N ARG A 50 -2.44 -1.80 -1.43
CA ARG A 50 -2.23 -0.93 -2.59
C ARG A 50 -2.35 -1.69 -3.90
N LEU A 51 -1.80 -2.90 -3.99
CA LEU A 51 -1.91 -3.75 -5.17
C LEU A 51 -3.38 -4.11 -5.46
N HIS A 52 -4.14 -4.42 -4.41
CA HIS A 52 -5.57 -4.68 -4.52
C HIS A 52 -6.33 -3.44 -5.03
N GLU A 53 -6.11 -2.29 -4.45
CA GLU A 53 -6.73 -1.02 -4.86
C GLU A 53 -6.41 -0.67 -6.33
N LEU A 54 -5.16 -0.84 -6.76
CA LEU A 54 -4.74 -0.62 -8.14
C LEU A 54 -5.41 -1.60 -9.11
N ASN A 55 -5.57 -2.87 -8.74
CA ASN A 55 -6.28 -3.84 -9.55
C ASN A 55 -7.78 -3.51 -9.67
N GLU A 56 -8.41 -3.04 -8.60
CA GLU A 56 -9.80 -2.56 -8.63
C GLU A 56 -9.94 -1.31 -9.50
N ALA A 57 -9.00 -0.37 -9.40
CA ALA A 57 -8.98 0.83 -10.25
C ALA A 57 -8.80 0.47 -11.73
N TRP A 58 -7.89 -0.45 -12.04
CA TRP A 58 -7.69 -0.97 -13.39
C TRP A 58 -8.96 -1.62 -13.95
N HIS A 59 -9.60 -2.46 -13.14
CA HIS A 59 -10.83 -3.14 -13.51
C HIS A 59 -11.95 -2.14 -13.79
N ALA A 60 -12.08 -1.13 -12.93
CA ALA A 60 -13.04 -0.05 -13.06
C ALA A 60 -12.85 0.76 -14.36
N ALA A 61 -11.61 1.21 -14.60
CA ALA A 61 -11.27 1.98 -15.80
C ALA A 61 -11.47 1.17 -17.08
N SER A 62 -11.07 -0.12 -17.08
CA SER A 62 -11.27 -1.02 -18.21
C SER A 62 -12.73 -1.27 -18.52
N LEU A 63 -13.56 -1.47 -17.50
CA LEU A 63 -15.02 -1.62 -17.68
C LEU A 63 -15.67 -0.35 -18.24
N GLU A 64 -15.32 0.83 -17.70
CA GLU A 64 -15.84 2.11 -18.18
C GLU A 64 -15.46 2.33 -19.65
N ARG A 65 -14.20 2.05 -20.02
CA ARG A 65 -13.73 2.09 -21.39
C ARG A 65 -14.57 1.17 -22.31
N ILE A 66 -14.71 -0.11 -21.95
CA ILE A 66 -15.48 -1.08 -22.71
C ILE A 66 -16.94 -0.61 -22.88
N PHE A 67 -17.55 -0.13 -21.81
CA PHE A 67 -18.93 0.33 -21.79
C PHE A 67 -19.17 1.51 -22.75
N ILE A 68 -18.25 2.49 -22.77
CA ILE A 68 -18.38 3.69 -23.59
C ILE A 68 -18.00 3.42 -25.05
N GLU A 69 -16.84 2.80 -25.30
CA GLU A 69 -16.35 2.55 -26.67
C GLU A 69 -17.25 1.61 -27.47
N ASN A 70 -17.83 0.60 -26.82
CA ASN A 70 -18.76 -0.32 -27.46
C ASN A 70 -20.23 0.15 -27.39
N LYS A 71 -20.47 1.39 -26.90
CA LYS A 71 -21.80 2.01 -26.83
C LYS A 71 -22.82 1.17 -26.07
N LEU A 72 -22.38 0.40 -25.05
CA LEU A 72 -23.27 -0.46 -24.28
C LEU A 72 -24.32 0.32 -23.51
N TYR A 73 -24.13 1.63 -23.27
CA TYR A 73 -25.13 2.53 -22.69
C TYR A 73 -26.40 2.62 -23.55
N GLN A 74 -26.34 2.37 -24.86
CA GLN A 74 -27.51 2.36 -25.73
C GLN A 74 -28.46 1.19 -25.41
N LEU A 75 -27.96 0.10 -24.84
CA LEU A 75 -28.79 -1.03 -24.45
C LEU A 75 -29.78 -0.69 -23.33
N ILE A 76 -29.50 0.41 -22.59
CA ILE A 76 -30.34 0.86 -21.48
C ILE A 76 -31.57 1.64 -21.98
N GLU A 77 -31.49 2.27 -23.15
CA GLU A 77 -32.56 3.15 -23.67
C GLU A 77 -33.93 2.42 -23.87
N GLY A 78 -33.91 1.09 -24.11
CA GLY A 78 -35.11 0.27 -24.28
C GLY A 78 -35.65 -0.38 -23.00
N CYS A 79 -34.96 -0.25 -21.88
CA CYS A 79 -35.30 -0.96 -20.64
C CYS A 79 -36.37 -0.21 -19.84
N LYS A 80 -37.35 -0.95 -19.30
CA LYS A 80 -38.46 -0.40 -18.50
C LYS A 80 -38.16 -0.44 -16.99
N SER A 81 -37.22 -1.27 -16.55
CA SER A 81 -36.80 -1.40 -15.15
C SER A 81 -35.30 -1.37 -15.01
N ARG A 82 -34.83 -1.12 -13.77
CA ARG A 82 -33.39 -1.15 -13.45
C ARG A 82 -32.81 -2.56 -13.62
N GLU A 83 -33.55 -3.58 -13.24
CA GLU A 83 -33.15 -4.99 -13.36
C GLU A 83 -32.94 -5.38 -14.83
N GLU A 84 -33.84 -4.93 -15.72
CA GLU A 84 -33.68 -5.14 -17.16
C GLU A 84 -32.45 -4.44 -17.71
N ALA A 85 -32.17 -3.21 -17.26
CA ALA A 85 -30.98 -2.47 -17.65
C ALA A 85 -29.68 -3.16 -17.18
N TYR A 86 -29.65 -3.68 -15.95
CA TYR A 86 -28.49 -4.43 -15.43
C TYR A 86 -28.27 -5.72 -16.22
N ALA A 87 -29.32 -6.47 -16.49
CA ALA A 87 -29.22 -7.70 -17.29
C ALA A 87 -28.77 -7.43 -18.74
N ALA A 88 -29.24 -6.34 -19.34
CA ALA A 88 -28.85 -5.95 -20.70
C ALA A 88 -27.36 -5.54 -20.75
N VAL A 89 -26.86 -4.79 -19.78
CA VAL A 89 -25.46 -4.40 -19.70
C VAL A 89 -24.56 -5.59 -19.40
N ASP A 90 -24.93 -6.46 -18.47
CA ASP A 90 -24.16 -7.67 -18.15
C ASP A 90 -24.03 -8.58 -19.36
N LYS A 91 -25.12 -8.78 -20.09
CA LYS A 91 -25.12 -9.54 -21.37
C LYS A 91 -24.25 -8.86 -22.43
N GLY A 92 -24.28 -7.52 -22.51
CA GLY A 92 -23.43 -6.76 -23.42
C GLY A 92 -21.96 -6.86 -23.10
N LEU A 93 -21.61 -7.06 -21.82
CA LEU A 93 -20.23 -7.24 -21.36
C LEU A 93 -19.68 -8.66 -21.59
N GLU A 94 -20.53 -9.68 -21.82
CA GLU A 94 -20.13 -11.10 -22.01
C GLU A 94 -18.91 -11.30 -22.95
N PRO A 95 -18.83 -10.69 -24.15
CA PRO A 95 -17.71 -10.88 -25.05
C PRO A 95 -16.38 -10.36 -24.50
N PHE A 96 -16.45 -9.42 -23.54
CA PHE A 96 -15.30 -8.71 -23.00
C PHE A 96 -14.83 -9.25 -21.65
N LYS A 97 -15.64 -10.07 -20.95
CA LYS A 97 -15.31 -10.62 -19.62
C LYS A 97 -13.95 -11.34 -19.60
N LYS A 98 -13.55 -12.00 -20.70
CA LYS A 98 -12.24 -12.69 -20.82
C LYS A 98 -11.03 -11.75 -20.82
N ARG A 99 -11.22 -10.46 -21.04
CA ARG A 99 -10.14 -9.44 -21.03
C ARG A 99 -9.94 -8.80 -19.67
N LEU A 100 -10.85 -9.08 -18.74
CA LEU A 100 -10.82 -8.52 -17.39
C LEU A 100 -10.04 -9.43 -16.45
N ARG A 101 -9.48 -8.84 -15.38
CA ARG A 101 -8.67 -9.58 -14.38
C ARG A 101 -9.50 -10.32 -13.36
N ARG A 102 -10.74 -9.90 -13.15
CA ARG A 102 -11.73 -10.57 -12.29
C ARG A 102 -13.10 -10.58 -12.94
N GLU A 103 -14.01 -11.36 -12.36
CA GLU A 103 -15.39 -11.40 -12.77
C GLU A 103 -16.12 -10.06 -12.55
N VAL A 104 -17.05 -9.76 -13.43
CA VAL A 104 -17.91 -8.58 -13.33
C VAL A 104 -18.98 -8.85 -12.29
N THR A 105 -19.06 -7.99 -11.29
CA THR A 105 -20.06 -8.07 -10.23
C THR A 105 -21.28 -7.19 -10.54
N LEU A 106 -22.40 -7.45 -9.85
CA LEU A 106 -23.58 -6.59 -9.94
C LEU A 106 -23.26 -5.12 -9.56
N SER A 107 -22.38 -4.91 -8.59
CA SER A 107 -21.92 -3.58 -8.19
C SER A 107 -21.19 -2.83 -9.32
N ASP A 108 -20.40 -3.56 -10.13
CA ASP A 108 -19.73 -2.97 -11.29
C ASP A 108 -20.75 -2.53 -12.34
N VAL A 109 -21.76 -3.37 -12.62
CA VAL A 109 -22.84 -3.05 -13.55
C VAL A 109 -23.66 -1.85 -13.08
N GLN A 110 -24.00 -1.81 -11.79
CA GLN A 110 -24.69 -0.65 -11.19
C GLN A 110 -23.91 0.63 -11.39
N ARG A 111 -22.61 0.61 -11.08
CA ARG A 111 -21.74 1.78 -11.26
C ARG A 111 -21.67 2.24 -12.72
N LEU A 112 -21.63 1.33 -13.68
CA LEU A 112 -21.66 1.68 -15.11
C LEU A 112 -22.96 2.33 -15.53
N THR A 113 -24.10 1.83 -15.02
CA THR A 113 -25.43 2.41 -15.35
C THR A 113 -25.68 3.78 -14.70
N GLU A 114 -24.93 4.10 -13.65
CA GLU A 114 -24.99 5.41 -12.94
C GLU A 114 -24.03 6.46 -13.53
N LEU A 115 -23.27 6.10 -14.58
CA LEU A 115 -22.37 7.05 -15.25
C LEU A 115 -23.16 8.25 -15.81
N LYS A 116 -22.70 9.46 -15.46
CA LYS A 116 -23.32 10.68 -15.96
C LYS A 116 -23.11 10.82 -17.47
N PHE A 117 -24.16 11.17 -18.19
CA PHE A 117 -24.11 11.38 -19.64
C PHE A 117 -22.99 12.31 -20.08
N ILE A 118 -22.68 13.36 -19.30
CA ILE A 118 -21.59 14.29 -19.59
C ILE A 118 -20.20 13.58 -19.58
N ARG A 119 -20.03 12.53 -18.80
CA ARG A 119 -18.82 11.72 -18.78
C ARG A 119 -18.68 10.87 -20.03
N ILE A 120 -19.79 10.32 -20.49
CA ILE A 120 -19.86 9.55 -21.75
C ILE A 120 -19.60 10.46 -22.95
N SER A 121 -20.23 11.64 -23.00
CA SER A 121 -20.08 12.58 -24.13
C SER A 121 -18.71 13.27 -24.23
N ARG A 122 -17.99 13.38 -23.11
CA ARG A 122 -16.63 13.96 -23.03
C ARG A 122 -15.55 12.89 -22.91
N TYR A 123 -15.88 11.66 -23.19
CA TYR A 123 -14.93 10.57 -23.11
C TYR A 123 -13.83 10.77 -24.16
N ASP A 124 -12.59 10.64 -23.71
CA ASP A 124 -11.38 10.75 -24.50
C ASP A 124 -10.64 9.41 -24.40
N SER A 125 -10.64 8.65 -25.48
CA SER A 125 -10.04 7.31 -25.52
C SER A 125 -8.54 7.35 -25.22
N ASP A 126 -7.82 8.36 -25.73
CA ASP A 126 -6.38 8.45 -25.55
C ASP A 126 -6.01 8.72 -24.07
N LYS A 127 -6.83 9.53 -23.38
CA LYS A 127 -6.66 9.75 -21.95
C LYS A 127 -6.96 8.51 -21.14
N ALA A 128 -8.03 7.80 -21.47
CA ALA A 128 -8.39 6.56 -20.79
C ALA A 128 -7.31 5.48 -20.99
N ASP A 129 -6.74 5.36 -22.18
CA ASP A 129 -5.65 4.44 -22.46
C ASP A 129 -4.36 4.80 -21.68
N ASN A 130 -4.05 6.08 -21.57
CA ASN A 130 -2.93 6.53 -20.79
C ASN A 130 -3.14 6.29 -19.29
N GLU A 131 -4.35 6.50 -18.77
CA GLU A 131 -4.70 6.21 -17.39
C GLU A 131 -4.56 4.72 -17.07
N ILE A 132 -5.13 3.85 -17.91
CA ILE A 132 -5.02 2.40 -17.76
C ILE A 132 -3.55 1.96 -17.80
N ARG A 133 -2.76 2.49 -18.72
CA ARG A 133 -1.33 2.18 -18.83
C ARG A 133 -0.57 2.61 -17.59
N GLN A 134 -0.85 3.80 -17.05
CA GLN A 134 -0.22 4.26 -15.81
C GLN A 134 -0.55 3.35 -14.63
N ILE A 135 -1.80 2.93 -14.50
CA ILE A 135 -2.21 1.98 -13.45
C ILE A 135 -1.47 0.63 -13.63
N GLU A 136 -1.29 0.16 -14.88
CA GLU A 136 -0.54 -1.07 -15.15
C GLU A 136 0.95 -0.95 -14.76
N GLU A 137 1.56 0.20 -14.98
CA GLU A 137 2.94 0.49 -14.54
C GLU A 137 3.02 0.51 -13.02
N ASP A 138 2.07 1.16 -12.35
CA ASP A 138 2.00 1.21 -10.90
C ASP A 138 1.78 -0.17 -10.27
N ILE A 139 0.95 -1.03 -10.90
CA ILE A 139 0.77 -2.43 -10.48
C ILE A 139 2.09 -3.19 -10.58
N LYS A 140 2.82 -3.05 -11.68
CA LYS A 140 4.12 -3.73 -11.88
C LYS A 140 5.14 -3.25 -10.86
N ALA A 141 5.20 -1.94 -10.61
CA ALA A 141 6.11 -1.36 -9.62
C ALA A 141 5.78 -1.85 -8.20
N THR A 142 4.49 -1.85 -7.82
CA THR A 142 4.05 -2.31 -6.50
C THR A 142 4.29 -3.81 -6.32
N GLN A 143 4.10 -4.62 -7.37
CA GLN A 143 4.41 -6.05 -7.34
C GLN A 143 5.91 -6.29 -7.19
N TYR A 144 6.75 -5.52 -7.89
CA TYR A 144 8.20 -5.58 -7.75
C TYR A 144 8.65 -5.26 -6.33
N ASP A 145 8.10 -4.21 -5.72
CA ASP A 145 8.40 -3.83 -4.34
C ASP A 145 7.98 -4.91 -3.34
N LEU A 146 6.86 -5.59 -3.59
CA LEU A 146 6.37 -6.70 -2.78
C LEU A 146 7.30 -7.93 -2.87
N ASP A 147 7.75 -8.25 -4.09
CA ASP A 147 8.68 -9.37 -4.33
C ASP A 147 10.08 -9.06 -3.73
N HIS A 148 10.44 -7.77 -3.59
CA HIS A 148 11.70 -7.28 -3.02
C HIS A 148 11.49 -6.55 -1.68
N LEU A 149 10.60 -7.05 -0.85
CA LEU A 149 10.13 -6.39 0.38
C LEU A 149 11.25 -5.99 1.35
N THR A 150 12.35 -6.73 1.40
CA THR A 150 13.49 -6.40 2.26
C THR A 150 14.22 -5.15 1.76
N GLU A 151 14.43 -5.04 0.47
CA GLU A 151 15.06 -3.87 -0.16
C GLU A 151 14.17 -2.63 -0.02
N TYR A 152 12.86 -2.81 -0.22
CA TYR A 152 11.86 -1.77 0.02
C TYR A 152 11.87 -1.26 1.46
N ALA A 153 11.97 -2.16 2.44
CA ALA A 153 12.06 -1.79 3.86
C ALA A 153 13.37 -1.05 4.18
N VAL A 154 14.49 -1.46 3.59
CA VAL A 154 15.78 -0.73 3.74
C VAL A 154 15.66 0.67 3.17
N ALA A 155 15.14 0.83 1.96
CA ALA A 155 14.92 2.13 1.34
C ALA A 155 13.95 3.01 2.15
N TYR A 156 12.94 2.42 2.80
CA TYR A 156 12.04 3.12 3.72
C TYR A 156 12.82 3.70 4.92
N TYR A 157 13.69 2.93 5.57
CA TYR A 157 14.50 3.40 6.69
C TYR A 157 15.54 4.44 6.25
N GLU A 158 16.11 4.31 5.06
CA GLU A 158 17.02 5.33 4.50
C GLU A 158 16.32 6.67 4.32
N ARG A 159 15.11 6.68 3.77
CA ARG A 159 14.29 7.90 3.68
C ARG A 159 13.98 8.53 5.04
N ILE A 160 13.70 7.70 6.06
CA ILE A 160 13.50 8.20 7.43
C ILE A 160 14.79 8.81 7.98
N ARG A 161 15.92 8.13 7.80
CA ARG A 161 17.24 8.64 8.23
C ARG A 161 17.54 9.99 7.57
N ASP A 162 17.35 10.10 6.27
CA ASP A 162 17.66 11.32 5.52
C ASP A 162 16.75 12.49 5.92
N LYS A 163 15.47 12.20 6.20
CA LYS A 163 14.50 13.21 6.59
C LYS A 163 14.61 13.65 8.05
N TYR A 164 14.92 12.73 8.96
CA TYR A 164 14.82 12.96 10.40
C TYR A 164 16.15 12.74 11.16
N GLY A 165 17.17 12.16 10.54
CA GLY A 165 18.43 11.79 11.18
C GLY A 165 19.36 12.98 11.47
N LYS A 166 19.20 14.09 10.74
CA LYS A 166 20.04 15.27 10.91
C LYS A 166 19.94 15.82 12.35
N GLY A 167 21.08 15.96 13.02
CA GLY A 167 21.15 16.40 14.41
C GLY A 167 20.82 15.30 15.44
N LYS A 168 20.69 14.04 14.99
CA LYS A 168 20.48 12.85 15.83
C LYS A 168 21.71 11.95 15.91
N GLU A 169 22.85 12.45 15.47
CA GLU A 169 24.11 11.73 15.50
C GLU A 169 24.51 11.42 16.95
N ARG A 170 25.18 10.31 17.13
CA ARG A 170 25.66 9.88 18.44
C ARG A 170 26.70 10.87 18.97
N ARG A 171 26.47 11.40 20.17
CA ARG A 171 27.41 12.28 20.88
C ARG A 171 28.19 11.54 21.95
N THR A 172 27.73 10.35 22.36
CA THR A 172 28.35 9.54 23.41
C THR A 172 29.50 8.73 22.84
N GLU A 173 30.67 8.87 23.45
CA GLU A 173 31.82 8.03 23.15
C GLU A 173 31.71 6.70 23.90
N LEU A 174 31.90 5.60 23.19
CA LEU A 174 31.99 4.26 23.80
C LEU A 174 33.47 3.97 24.08
N ARG A 175 33.80 3.68 25.33
CA ARG A 175 35.11 3.20 25.73
C ARG A 175 34.96 1.90 26.48
N GLU A 176 35.90 0.99 26.28
CA GLU A 176 36.08 -0.16 27.18
C GLU A 176 36.76 0.35 28.45
N PHE A 177 36.42 -0.27 29.57
CA PHE A 177 37.14 0.04 30.81
C PHE A 177 38.55 -0.48 30.66
N ASP A 178 39.53 0.42 30.63
CA ASP A 178 40.91 0.05 30.87
C ASP A 178 40.99 -0.46 32.31
N ASN A 179 41.48 -1.68 32.51
CA ASN A 179 41.77 -2.17 33.85
C ASN A 179 42.70 -1.17 34.54
N ILE A 180 42.15 -0.44 35.48
CA ILE A 180 42.99 0.38 36.38
C ILE A 180 43.68 -0.64 37.27
N GLU A 181 44.91 -1.01 36.90
CA GLU A 181 45.79 -1.71 37.83
C GLU A 181 45.94 -0.83 39.06
N ALA A 182 45.55 -1.37 40.22
CA ALA A 182 45.63 -0.74 41.52
C ALA A 182 47.09 -0.68 42.06
#